data_60aade926847028481d097145d27bcaf
#
_entry.id   60aade926847028481d097145d27bcaf
#
_cell.length_a   1.000
_cell.length_b   1.000
_cell.length_c   1.000
_cell.angle_alpha   90.00
_cell.angle_beta   90.00
_cell.angle_gamma   90.00
#
_symmetry.space_group_name_H-M   'P 1'
#
loop_
_entity.id
_entity.type
_entity.pdbx_description
1 polymer ?
#
loop_
_entity_poly.entity_id
_entity_poly.type
_entity_poly.pdbx_seq_one_letter_code
_entity_poly.pdbx_strand_id
1 'polypeptide(L)'
;VTRIAHLSDLHFGAHDERIVTAAEAWLLERRPHLTVISGDLTQRARIVQFRQASAWINRLRAAGLPLLVIPGNHDVPLYDLANRFLRPLHRYKRYISNELCPFYEDEAVAILGLNTARSLTIKDGRLNQAQMALLRARFAPVAPEKTRILVTHHPLFAMPIGKGGEWSEAVGRHDDAVKAAREAGIHIALAGHFHRTYAQAAQEMAEDAGGALMIQAGTATSTRLRNAEPQSFNWLHVHRHDRIELQVVVWDGAAFRRGSHVEYAFRFAGWQAWNVADPPTIGALAGQPAHHGAV
;
A
#
# COMPACT_ATOMS: atom_id res chain seq x y z
N VAL A 1 -13.70 -4.72 14.48
CA VAL A 1 -12.51 -5.20 13.71
C VAL A 1 -12.78 -5.01 12.24
N THR A 2 -11.94 -4.21 11.57
CA THR A 2 -12.01 -4.02 10.11
C THR A 2 -11.00 -4.92 9.41
N ARG A 3 -11.49 -5.73 8.45
CA ARG A 3 -10.66 -6.58 7.58
C ARG A 3 -10.35 -5.81 6.29
N ILE A 4 -9.05 -5.63 6.02
CA ILE A 4 -8.57 -4.91 4.84
C ILE A 4 -7.70 -5.85 4.00
N ALA A 5 -8.02 -5.98 2.70
CA ALA A 5 -7.09 -6.55 1.73
C ALA A 5 -6.30 -5.39 1.09
N HIS A 6 -4.98 -5.38 1.23
CA HIS A 6 -4.12 -4.34 0.66
C HIS A 6 -3.29 -4.92 -0.48
N LEU A 7 -3.69 -4.63 -1.69
CA LEU A 7 -3.04 -5.00 -2.95
C LEU A 7 -2.29 -3.80 -3.52
N SER A 8 -1.23 -4.06 -4.28
CA SER A 8 -0.49 -3.05 -5.03
C SER A 8 0.11 -3.65 -6.30
N ASP A 9 0.53 -2.79 -7.21
CA ASP A 9 1.37 -3.16 -8.34
C ASP A 9 0.77 -4.31 -9.18
N LEU A 10 -0.49 -4.12 -9.60
CA LEU A 10 -1.22 -5.10 -10.42
C LEU A 10 -0.61 -5.26 -11.82
N HIS A 11 -0.13 -4.13 -12.39
CA HIS A 11 0.55 -4.06 -13.67
C HIS A 11 -0.16 -4.77 -14.83
N PHE A 12 -1.46 -4.51 -15.03
CA PHE A 12 -2.17 -5.00 -16.21
C PHE A 12 -1.38 -4.66 -17.48
N GLY A 13 -1.12 -5.69 -18.30
CA GLY A 13 -0.20 -5.63 -19.42
C GLY A 13 1.18 -6.26 -19.15
N ALA A 14 1.46 -6.65 -17.91
CA ALA A 14 2.58 -7.49 -17.49
C ALA A 14 2.17 -8.37 -16.29
N HIS A 15 0.92 -8.83 -16.29
CA HIS A 15 0.29 -9.67 -15.25
C HIS A 15 0.15 -11.11 -15.76
N ASP A 16 -0.11 -12.02 -14.83
CA ASP A 16 -0.54 -13.40 -15.12
C ASP A 16 -2.04 -13.52 -14.83
N GLU A 17 -2.84 -13.88 -15.83
CA GLU A 17 -4.30 -14.01 -15.71
C GLU A 17 -4.72 -15.06 -14.68
N ARG A 18 -3.91 -16.11 -14.47
CA ARG A 18 -4.19 -17.13 -13.46
C ARG A 18 -4.11 -16.52 -12.07
N ILE A 19 -3.12 -15.66 -11.84
CA ILE A 19 -2.89 -14.99 -10.56
C ILE A 19 -3.99 -13.95 -10.33
N VAL A 20 -4.38 -13.19 -11.36
CA VAL A 20 -5.51 -12.24 -11.28
C VAL A 20 -6.80 -12.97 -10.90
N THR A 21 -7.09 -14.10 -11.56
CA THR A 21 -8.27 -14.92 -11.27
C THR A 21 -8.23 -15.48 -9.83
N ALA A 22 -7.07 -15.97 -9.40
CA ALA A 22 -6.91 -16.48 -8.04
C ALA A 22 -7.04 -15.39 -6.98
N ALA A 23 -6.51 -14.18 -7.24
CA ALA A 23 -6.69 -13.03 -6.34
C ALA A 23 -8.16 -12.62 -6.23
N GLU A 24 -8.88 -12.58 -7.36
CA GLU A 24 -10.32 -12.31 -7.39
C GLU A 24 -11.09 -13.36 -6.58
N ALA A 25 -10.84 -14.66 -6.82
CA ALA A 25 -11.50 -15.75 -6.08
C ALA A 25 -11.23 -15.66 -4.57
N TRP A 26 -9.98 -15.36 -4.18
CA TRP A 26 -9.58 -15.20 -2.78
C TRP A 26 -10.32 -14.04 -2.09
N LEU A 27 -10.44 -12.89 -2.77
CA LEU A 27 -11.18 -11.73 -2.27
C LEU A 27 -12.69 -11.99 -2.16
N LEU A 28 -13.28 -12.65 -3.16
CA LEU A 28 -14.70 -12.99 -3.17
C LEU A 28 -15.06 -14.00 -2.07
N GLU A 29 -14.20 -14.98 -1.80
CA GLU A 29 -14.39 -15.96 -0.74
C GLU A 29 -14.33 -15.30 0.65
N ARG A 30 -13.34 -14.44 0.89
CA ARG A 30 -13.05 -13.89 2.22
C ARG A 30 -13.76 -12.57 2.54
N ARG A 31 -14.26 -11.89 1.51
CA ARG A 31 -15.08 -10.69 1.62
C ARG A 31 -14.50 -9.67 2.62
N PRO A 32 -13.38 -9.01 2.30
CA PRO A 32 -12.85 -7.95 3.15
C PRO A 32 -13.88 -6.83 3.32
N HIS A 33 -13.82 -6.10 4.43
CA HIS A 33 -14.63 -4.91 4.62
C HIS A 33 -14.17 -3.78 3.69
N LEU A 34 -12.90 -3.78 3.30
CA LEU A 34 -12.34 -2.88 2.28
C LEU A 34 -11.21 -3.58 1.52
N THR A 35 -11.19 -3.41 0.21
CA THR A 35 -10.03 -3.72 -0.63
C THR A 35 -9.32 -2.41 -1.00
N VAL A 36 -8.09 -2.24 -0.55
CA VAL A 36 -7.22 -1.12 -0.90
C VAL A 36 -6.32 -1.53 -2.06
N ILE A 37 -6.25 -0.72 -3.11
CA ILE A 37 -5.32 -0.89 -4.23
C ILE A 37 -4.44 0.36 -4.30
N SER A 38 -3.20 0.23 -3.86
CA SER A 38 -2.27 1.34 -3.67
C SER A 38 -1.43 1.69 -4.90
N GLY A 39 -2.04 1.58 -6.09
CA GLY A 39 -1.45 2.11 -7.34
C GLY A 39 -0.83 1.06 -8.25
N ASP A 40 -0.27 1.55 -9.36
CA ASP A 40 0.31 0.78 -10.45
C ASP A 40 -0.65 -0.29 -10.98
N LEU A 41 -1.87 0.17 -11.35
CA LEU A 41 -2.89 -0.67 -11.97
C LEU A 41 -2.43 -1.18 -13.35
N THR A 42 -1.69 -0.35 -14.07
CA THR A 42 -1.27 -0.61 -15.44
C THR A 42 0.26 -0.66 -15.55
N GLN A 43 0.77 -1.38 -16.54
CA GLN A 43 2.21 -1.41 -16.80
C GLN A 43 2.73 -0.14 -17.47
N ARG A 44 1.95 0.51 -18.33
CA ARG A 44 2.39 1.66 -19.15
C ARG A 44 1.25 2.62 -19.51
N ALA A 45 0.25 2.74 -18.68
CA ALA A 45 -0.93 3.60 -18.88
C ALA A 45 -1.58 3.48 -20.26
N ARG A 46 -1.54 2.29 -20.92
CA ARG A 46 -2.22 2.07 -22.20
C ARG A 46 -3.73 1.88 -22.00
N ILE A 47 -4.52 2.31 -22.97
CA ILE A 47 -5.99 2.21 -22.89
C ILE A 47 -6.45 0.76 -22.68
N VAL A 48 -5.84 -0.22 -23.38
CA VAL A 48 -6.18 -1.64 -23.21
C VAL A 48 -5.91 -2.11 -21.78
N GLN A 49 -4.81 -1.67 -21.17
CA GLN A 49 -4.44 -2.02 -19.80
C GLN A 49 -5.43 -1.42 -18.79
N PHE A 50 -5.82 -0.16 -18.97
CA PHE A 50 -6.87 0.45 -18.15
C PHE A 50 -8.23 -0.23 -18.31
N ARG A 51 -8.58 -0.69 -19.52
CA ARG A 51 -9.81 -1.46 -19.73
C ARG A 51 -9.78 -2.80 -18.99
N GLN A 52 -8.66 -3.51 -19.01
CA GLN A 52 -8.48 -4.76 -18.26
C GLN A 52 -8.58 -4.51 -16.74
N ALA A 53 -7.85 -3.53 -16.21
CA ALA A 53 -7.92 -3.15 -14.81
C ALA A 53 -9.33 -2.75 -14.39
N SER A 54 -10.01 -1.92 -15.21
CA SER A 54 -11.40 -1.49 -14.98
C SER A 54 -12.37 -2.65 -14.97
N ALA A 55 -12.23 -3.59 -15.90
CA ALA A 55 -13.09 -4.78 -15.94
C ALA A 55 -12.95 -5.61 -14.67
N TRP A 56 -11.72 -5.84 -14.20
CA TRP A 56 -11.46 -6.55 -12.96
C TRP A 56 -12.02 -5.83 -11.73
N ILE A 57 -11.75 -4.52 -11.59
CA ILE A 57 -12.26 -3.68 -10.51
C ILE A 57 -13.81 -3.69 -10.50
N ASN A 58 -14.43 -3.62 -11.67
CA ASN A 58 -15.90 -3.60 -11.77
C ASN A 58 -16.51 -4.97 -11.40
N ARG A 59 -15.84 -6.10 -11.66
CA ARG A 59 -16.30 -7.40 -11.15
C ARG A 59 -16.30 -7.44 -9.62
N LEU A 60 -15.24 -6.94 -8.97
CA LEU A 60 -15.19 -6.85 -7.51
C LEU A 60 -16.29 -5.94 -6.95
N ARG A 61 -16.53 -4.79 -7.58
CA ARG A 61 -17.62 -3.87 -7.20
C ARG A 61 -18.99 -4.51 -7.37
N ALA A 62 -19.22 -5.18 -8.49
CA ALA A 62 -20.46 -5.88 -8.78
C ALA A 62 -20.74 -7.01 -7.78
N ALA A 63 -19.69 -7.62 -7.24
CA ALA A 63 -19.80 -8.59 -6.14
C ALA A 63 -20.01 -7.95 -4.76
N GLY A 64 -20.13 -6.62 -4.68
CA GLY A 64 -20.38 -5.88 -3.45
C GLY A 64 -19.16 -5.67 -2.56
N LEU A 65 -17.94 -5.78 -3.09
CA LEU A 65 -16.73 -5.46 -2.33
C LEU A 65 -16.45 -3.95 -2.37
N PRO A 66 -16.33 -3.27 -1.21
CA PRO A 66 -15.87 -1.88 -1.16
C PRO A 66 -14.41 -1.77 -1.59
N LEU A 67 -14.10 -0.74 -2.39
CA LEU A 67 -12.78 -0.53 -2.97
C LEU A 67 -12.30 0.89 -2.74
N LEU A 68 -11.07 1.03 -2.28
CA LEU A 68 -10.32 2.28 -2.26
C LEU A 68 -9.13 2.13 -3.21
N VAL A 69 -9.10 2.91 -4.28
CA VAL A 69 -8.11 2.78 -5.35
C VAL A 69 -7.43 4.12 -5.58
N ILE A 70 -6.12 4.13 -5.63
CA ILE A 70 -5.30 5.30 -6.00
C ILE A 70 -4.42 4.97 -7.20
N PRO A 71 -3.98 5.96 -7.99
CA PRO A 71 -3.03 5.73 -9.08
C PRO A 71 -1.58 5.61 -8.58
N GLY A 72 -0.77 4.83 -9.33
CA GLY A 72 0.68 4.77 -9.18
C GLY A 72 1.41 5.50 -10.33
N ASN A 73 2.74 5.43 -10.34
CA ASN A 73 3.54 6.10 -11.36
C ASN A 73 3.42 5.45 -12.75
N HIS A 74 3.17 4.15 -12.83
CA HIS A 74 2.90 3.45 -14.10
C HIS A 74 1.52 3.75 -14.70
N ASP A 75 0.62 4.39 -13.95
CA ASP A 75 -0.68 4.85 -14.43
C ASP A 75 -0.59 6.23 -15.12
N VAL A 76 0.58 6.88 -15.05
CA VAL A 76 0.91 8.08 -15.81
C VAL A 76 1.58 7.67 -17.12
N PRO A 77 1.15 8.19 -18.30
CA PRO A 77 1.75 7.84 -19.58
C PRO A 77 3.24 8.15 -19.62
N LEU A 78 4.07 7.18 -20.01
CA LEU A 78 5.53 7.37 -20.12
C LEU A 78 5.93 7.91 -21.49
N TYR A 79 5.35 7.36 -22.56
CA TYR A 79 5.74 7.65 -23.94
C TYR A 79 4.81 8.64 -24.65
N ASP A 80 3.62 8.86 -24.14
CA ASP A 80 2.67 9.84 -24.63
C ASP A 80 2.92 11.17 -23.91
N LEU A 81 3.96 11.89 -24.39
CA LEU A 81 4.43 13.11 -23.73
C LEU A 81 3.34 14.19 -23.63
N ALA A 82 2.52 14.35 -24.67
CA ALA A 82 1.42 15.32 -24.62
C ALA A 82 0.46 15.03 -23.47
N ASN A 83 -0.02 13.80 -23.36
CA ASN A 83 -0.89 13.41 -22.26
C ASN A 83 -0.17 13.37 -20.91
N ARG A 84 1.14 13.02 -20.89
CA ARG A 84 1.93 13.02 -19.66
C ARG A 84 1.96 14.40 -19.00
N PHE A 85 2.18 15.45 -19.76
CA PHE A 85 2.35 16.80 -19.21
C PHE A 85 1.03 17.58 -19.12
N LEU A 86 0.14 17.43 -20.09
CA LEU A 86 -1.11 18.19 -20.14
C LEU A 86 -2.25 17.52 -19.35
N ARG A 87 -2.31 16.17 -19.34
CA ARG A 87 -3.41 15.42 -18.74
C ARG A 87 -2.94 14.08 -18.15
N PRO A 88 -2.00 14.06 -17.17
CA PRO A 88 -1.27 12.85 -16.75
C PRO A 88 -2.18 11.71 -16.28
N LEU A 89 -3.27 12.00 -15.59
CA LEU A 89 -4.19 10.98 -15.05
C LEU A 89 -5.55 10.93 -15.77
N HIS A 90 -5.67 11.48 -17.00
CA HIS A 90 -6.97 11.52 -17.70
C HIS A 90 -7.49 10.09 -18.01
N ARG A 91 -6.59 9.12 -18.32
CA ARG A 91 -6.98 7.72 -18.54
C ARG A 91 -7.41 7.05 -17.26
N TYR A 92 -6.68 7.27 -16.16
CA TYR A 92 -7.10 6.81 -14.84
C TYR A 92 -8.50 7.35 -14.49
N LYS A 93 -8.70 8.66 -14.63
CA LYS A 93 -9.99 9.30 -14.35
C LYS A 93 -11.11 8.75 -15.22
N ARG A 94 -10.86 8.46 -16.49
CA ARG A 94 -11.86 7.94 -17.43
C ARG A 94 -12.27 6.50 -17.14
N TYR A 95 -11.32 5.64 -16.76
CA TYR A 95 -11.55 4.19 -16.69
C TYR A 95 -11.69 3.66 -15.25
N ILE A 96 -11.11 4.31 -14.27
CA ILE A 96 -11.06 3.82 -12.88
C ILE A 96 -11.90 4.69 -11.94
N SER A 97 -11.50 5.95 -11.73
CA SER A 97 -12.18 6.88 -10.83
C SER A 97 -11.76 8.32 -11.07
N ASN A 98 -12.72 9.26 -11.00
CA ASN A 98 -12.41 10.70 -10.96
C ASN A 98 -11.82 11.14 -9.60
N GLU A 99 -12.08 10.37 -8.54
CA GLU A 99 -11.56 10.62 -7.20
C GLU A 99 -10.11 10.17 -7.11
N LEU A 100 -9.20 11.10 -6.85
CA LEU A 100 -7.77 10.85 -6.69
C LEU A 100 -7.32 10.79 -5.24
N CYS A 101 -8.20 11.20 -4.33
CA CYS A 101 -7.97 11.20 -2.89
C CYS A 101 -9.17 10.57 -2.17
N PRO A 102 -9.50 9.29 -2.46
CA PRO A 102 -10.66 8.62 -1.89
C PRO A 102 -10.55 8.52 -0.37
N PHE A 103 -11.70 8.66 0.29
CA PHE A 103 -11.81 8.51 1.73
C PHE A 103 -12.83 7.43 2.08
N TYR A 104 -12.48 6.57 3.02
CA TYR A 104 -13.34 5.54 3.58
C TYR A 104 -13.35 5.65 5.10
N GLU A 105 -14.50 5.45 5.70
CA GLU A 105 -14.64 5.46 7.16
C GLU A 105 -15.69 4.43 7.59
N ASP A 106 -15.36 3.66 8.63
CA ASP A 106 -16.29 2.79 9.33
C ASP A 106 -16.17 3.01 10.87
N GLU A 107 -16.68 2.08 11.67
CA GLU A 107 -16.64 2.17 13.13
C GLU A 107 -15.23 2.09 13.73
N ALA A 108 -14.29 1.44 13.05
CA ALA A 108 -12.95 1.15 13.58
C ALA A 108 -11.84 1.92 12.88
N VAL A 109 -12.03 2.28 11.60
CA VAL A 109 -10.97 2.90 10.79
C VAL A 109 -11.47 4.13 10.02
N ALA A 110 -10.55 5.04 9.74
CA ALA A 110 -10.68 6.09 8.75
C ALA A 110 -9.46 6.03 7.83
N ILE A 111 -9.68 5.98 6.51
CA ILE A 111 -8.64 5.70 5.52
C ILE A 111 -8.68 6.76 4.43
N LEU A 112 -7.55 7.44 4.20
CA LEU A 112 -7.39 8.40 3.11
C LEU A 112 -6.35 7.88 2.12
N GLY A 113 -6.73 7.79 0.86
CA GLY A 113 -5.81 7.61 -0.25
C GLY A 113 -5.28 8.96 -0.74
N LEU A 114 -3.98 9.08 -1.01
CA LEU A 114 -3.38 10.26 -1.63
C LEU A 114 -2.59 9.87 -2.87
N ASN A 115 -2.88 10.52 -3.97
CA ASN A 115 -2.13 10.36 -5.20
C ASN A 115 -0.73 10.96 -5.08
N THR A 116 0.31 10.13 -5.18
CA THR A 116 1.71 10.56 -5.20
C THR A 116 2.33 10.55 -6.60
N ALA A 117 1.62 10.01 -7.62
CA ALA A 117 2.09 9.93 -8.99
C ALA A 117 2.17 11.32 -9.64
N ARG A 118 3.21 11.55 -10.44
CA ARG A 118 3.48 12.86 -11.07
C ARG A 118 3.90 12.73 -12.53
N SER A 119 3.66 13.79 -13.30
CA SER A 119 4.11 13.91 -14.70
C SER A 119 5.60 14.20 -14.83
N LEU A 120 6.18 14.93 -13.88
CA LEU A 120 7.56 15.42 -13.96
C LEU A 120 8.61 14.37 -13.57
N THR A 121 8.22 13.36 -12.81
CA THR A 121 9.11 12.28 -12.40
C THR A 121 8.60 10.94 -12.96
N ILE A 122 9.52 10.00 -13.21
CA ILE A 122 9.17 8.68 -13.75
C ILE A 122 8.97 7.67 -12.62
N LYS A 123 9.80 7.76 -11.59
CA LYS A 123 9.81 6.82 -10.47
C LYS A 123 9.39 7.47 -9.16
N ASP A 124 9.72 8.75 -8.97
CA ASP A 124 9.57 9.40 -7.68
C ASP A 124 8.17 9.95 -7.49
N GLY A 125 7.62 9.69 -6.32
CA GLY A 125 6.37 10.28 -5.86
C GLY A 125 6.60 11.60 -5.14
N ARG A 126 5.54 12.40 -4.99
CA ARG A 126 5.59 13.61 -4.16
C ARG A 126 4.21 13.97 -3.63
N LEU A 127 4.15 14.42 -2.39
CA LEU A 127 3.01 15.12 -1.83
C LEU A 127 3.19 16.64 -1.96
N ASN A 128 2.14 17.35 -2.34
CA ASN A 128 2.14 18.81 -2.37
C ASN A 128 1.47 19.39 -1.12
N GLN A 129 1.57 20.71 -0.92
CA GLN A 129 1.02 21.36 0.26
C GLN A 129 -0.51 21.23 0.37
N ALA A 130 -1.22 21.27 -0.77
CA ALA A 130 -2.68 21.09 -0.77
C ALA A 130 -3.08 19.68 -0.33
N GLN A 131 -2.33 18.65 -0.73
CA GLN A 131 -2.56 17.28 -0.27
C GLN A 131 -2.25 17.10 1.23
N MET A 132 -1.20 17.74 1.73
CA MET A 132 -0.88 17.73 3.15
C MET A 132 -1.93 18.49 3.98
N ALA A 133 -2.46 19.59 3.46
CA ALA A 133 -3.59 20.30 4.07
C ALA A 133 -4.86 19.44 4.05
N LEU A 134 -5.14 18.74 2.94
CA LEU A 134 -6.25 17.80 2.82
C LEU A 134 -6.15 16.67 3.84
N LEU A 135 -4.93 16.11 4.02
CA LEU A 135 -4.65 15.06 4.99
C LEU A 135 -5.08 15.50 6.41
N ARG A 136 -4.63 16.66 6.84
CA ARG A 136 -5.00 17.22 8.15
C ARG A 136 -6.51 17.47 8.27
N ALA A 137 -7.09 18.10 7.25
CA ALA A 137 -8.52 18.44 7.24
C ALA A 137 -9.42 17.21 7.27
N ARG A 138 -9.05 16.12 6.55
CA ARG A 138 -9.83 14.90 6.53
C ARG A 138 -9.82 14.14 7.85
N PHE A 139 -8.68 14.14 8.55
CA PHE A 139 -8.58 13.45 9.82
C PHE A 139 -8.96 14.29 11.04
N ALA A 140 -9.06 15.62 10.90
CA ALA A 140 -9.44 16.49 12.04
C ALA A 140 -10.80 16.11 12.68
N PRO A 141 -11.88 15.80 11.93
CA PRO A 141 -13.16 15.41 12.51
C PRO A 141 -13.25 13.93 12.90
N VAL A 142 -12.25 13.10 12.56
CA VAL A 142 -12.27 11.66 12.83
C VAL A 142 -12.12 11.41 14.32
N ALA A 143 -13.02 10.59 14.86
CA ALA A 143 -13.02 10.23 16.28
C ALA A 143 -11.67 9.60 16.70
N PRO A 144 -11.15 9.95 17.89
CA PRO A 144 -9.79 9.59 18.31
C PRO A 144 -9.59 8.08 18.49
N GLU A 145 -10.66 7.32 18.74
CA GLU A 145 -10.61 5.86 18.89
C GLU A 145 -10.50 5.09 17.56
N LYS A 146 -10.65 5.77 16.42
CA LYS A 146 -10.51 5.14 15.11
C LYS A 146 -9.04 5.07 14.68
N THR A 147 -8.68 3.96 14.07
CA THR A 147 -7.37 3.84 13.42
C THR A 147 -7.33 4.70 12.16
N ARG A 148 -6.41 5.64 12.11
CA ARG A 148 -6.20 6.54 10.97
C ARG A 148 -5.17 5.94 10.04
N ILE A 149 -5.56 5.68 8.79
CA ILE A 149 -4.74 4.98 7.79
C ILE A 149 -4.52 5.91 6.59
N LEU A 150 -3.27 6.11 6.23
CA LEU A 150 -2.88 6.80 5.00
C LEU A 150 -2.47 5.78 3.95
N VAL A 151 -2.98 5.92 2.72
CA VAL A 151 -2.60 5.09 1.57
C VAL A 151 -1.92 5.96 0.54
N THR A 152 -0.69 5.59 0.18
CA THR A 152 0.09 6.21 -0.91
C THR A 152 0.66 5.12 -1.80
N HIS A 153 1.01 5.43 -3.06
CA HIS A 153 1.73 4.47 -3.87
C HIS A 153 3.21 4.43 -3.49
N HIS A 154 3.87 5.60 -3.46
CA HIS A 154 5.25 5.72 -3.01
C HIS A 154 5.29 5.81 -1.48
N PRO A 155 6.18 5.08 -0.80
CA PRO A 155 6.26 5.09 0.66
C PRO A 155 6.70 6.44 1.20
N LEU A 156 6.19 6.80 2.38
CA LEU A 156 6.56 8.04 3.06
C LEU A 156 8.02 8.04 3.51
N PHE A 157 8.57 6.88 3.87
CA PHE A 157 9.92 6.73 4.36
C PHE A 157 10.79 5.94 3.39
N ALA A 158 12.09 6.20 3.38
CA ALA A 158 13.05 5.33 2.75
C ALA A 158 12.97 3.92 3.36
N MET A 159 13.11 2.89 2.54
CA MET A 159 12.99 1.50 2.95
C MET A 159 14.20 0.70 2.47
N PRO A 160 14.61 -0.36 3.18
CA PRO A 160 15.69 -1.22 2.71
C PRO A 160 15.25 -1.98 1.46
N ILE A 161 15.97 -1.81 0.35
CA ILE A 161 15.64 -2.40 -0.97
C ILE A 161 16.59 -3.50 -1.44
N GLY A 162 17.73 -3.68 -0.79
CA GLY A 162 18.75 -4.65 -1.17
C GLY A 162 19.32 -5.44 0.01
N LYS A 163 19.99 -6.56 -0.30
CA LYS A 163 20.74 -7.35 0.71
C LYS A 163 22.01 -6.63 1.19
N GLY A 164 22.44 -5.57 0.53
CA GLY A 164 23.66 -4.80 0.81
C GLY A 164 23.46 -3.54 1.63
N GLY A 165 22.29 -3.33 2.26
CA GLY A 165 22.02 -2.12 3.03
C GLY A 165 21.63 -0.92 2.16
N GLU A 166 21.24 -1.14 0.90
CA GLU A 166 20.72 -0.10 0.03
C GLU A 166 19.33 0.34 0.49
N TRP A 167 19.10 1.65 0.55
CA TRP A 167 17.82 2.25 0.89
C TRP A 167 17.14 2.83 -0.35
N SER A 168 15.83 2.72 -0.40
CA SER A 168 15.01 3.40 -1.42
C SER A 168 14.98 4.90 -1.18
N GLU A 169 14.52 5.63 -2.20
CA GLU A 169 14.09 7.01 -2.00
C GLU A 169 12.72 7.05 -1.32
N ALA A 170 12.54 7.97 -0.40
CA ALA A 170 11.24 8.32 0.16
C ALA A 170 10.45 9.21 -0.81
N VAL A 171 9.16 9.43 -0.54
CA VAL A 171 8.34 10.39 -1.27
C VAL A 171 8.97 11.79 -1.22
N GLY A 172 8.97 12.50 -2.33
CA GLY A 172 9.48 13.88 -2.39
C GLY A 172 8.73 14.81 -1.43
N ARG A 173 9.45 15.74 -0.78
CA ARG A 173 9.05 16.51 0.41
C ARG A 173 8.81 15.61 1.62
N HIS A 174 9.68 14.66 1.80
CA HIS A 174 9.61 13.67 2.86
C HIS A 174 9.34 14.30 4.24
N ASP A 175 10.15 15.26 4.69
CA ASP A 175 10.01 15.88 6.01
C ASP A 175 8.63 16.54 6.20
N ASP A 176 8.17 17.30 5.19
CA ASP A 176 6.85 17.93 5.21
C ASP A 176 5.73 16.88 5.25
N ALA A 177 5.87 15.78 4.49
CA ALA A 177 4.87 14.71 4.42
C ALA A 177 4.80 13.93 5.73
N VAL A 178 5.93 13.60 6.34
CA VAL A 178 6.04 12.94 7.66
C VAL A 178 5.45 13.82 8.74
N LYS A 179 5.80 15.11 8.76
CA LYS A 179 5.22 16.09 9.68
C LYS A 179 3.70 16.17 9.55
N ALA A 180 3.19 16.22 8.32
CA ALA A 180 1.75 16.26 8.08
C ALA A 180 1.04 14.96 8.53
N ALA A 181 1.65 13.80 8.32
CA ALA A 181 1.13 12.51 8.78
C ALA A 181 1.09 12.45 10.32
N ARG A 182 2.15 12.89 10.99
CA ARG A 182 2.20 12.97 12.45
C ARG A 182 1.13 13.93 13.01
N GLU A 183 1.00 15.13 12.43
CA GLU A 183 -0.01 16.12 12.83
C GLU A 183 -1.45 15.62 12.61
N ALA A 184 -1.68 14.81 11.57
CA ALA A 184 -2.94 14.15 11.32
C ALA A 184 -3.19 12.91 12.20
N GLY A 185 -2.21 12.50 13.02
CA GLY A 185 -2.28 11.35 13.90
C GLY A 185 -2.40 10.03 13.13
N ILE A 186 -1.64 9.87 12.05
CA ILE A 186 -1.65 8.63 11.26
C ILE A 186 -1.06 7.48 12.06
N HIS A 187 -1.83 6.39 12.19
CA HIS A 187 -1.43 5.17 12.88
C HIS A 187 -0.80 4.15 11.93
N ILE A 188 -1.28 4.07 10.67
CA ILE A 188 -0.78 3.14 9.66
C ILE A 188 -0.57 3.90 8.35
N ALA A 189 0.53 3.64 7.67
CA ALA A 189 0.75 4.06 6.28
C ALA A 189 0.95 2.83 5.38
N LEU A 190 0.05 2.67 4.40
CA LEU A 190 0.08 1.61 3.41
C LEU A 190 0.70 2.13 2.11
N ALA A 191 1.66 1.37 1.54
CA ALA A 191 2.31 1.73 0.29
C ALA A 191 2.57 0.52 -0.62
N GLY A 192 2.88 0.79 -1.90
CA GLY A 192 3.33 -0.15 -2.93
C GLY A 192 4.68 0.21 -3.51
N HIS A 193 4.86 0.11 -4.85
CA HIS A 193 5.96 0.62 -5.64
C HIS A 193 7.22 -0.25 -5.67
N PHE A 194 7.69 -0.79 -4.56
CA PHE A 194 8.94 -1.55 -4.55
C PHE A 194 8.80 -3.03 -4.84
N HIS A 195 7.57 -3.53 -5.00
CA HIS A 195 7.27 -4.95 -5.23
C HIS A 195 7.83 -5.87 -4.14
N ARG A 196 7.92 -5.38 -2.92
CA ARG A 196 8.43 -6.12 -1.76
C ARG A 196 7.47 -5.99 -0.60
N THR A 197 7.32 -7.06 0.16
CA THR A 197 6.55 -7.04 1.39
C THR A 197 7.45 -6.60 2.55
N TYR A 198 7.00 -5.59 3.30
CA TYR A 198 7.74 -5.04 4.41
C TYR A 198 6.80 -4.38 5.43
N ALA A 199 7.12 -4.49 6.71
CA ALA A 199 6.42 -3.76 7.75
C ALA A 199 7.40 -3.36 8.86
N GLN A 200 7.36 -2.07 9.26
CA GLN A 200 8.22 -1.53 10.32
C GLN A 200 7.57 -0.32 10.98
N ALA A 201 7.79 -0.15 12.26
CA ALA A 201 7.39 1.06 12.96
C ALA A 201 8.22 2.27 12.48
N ALA A 202 7.57 3.38 12.19
CA ALA A 202 8.23 4.56 11.63
C ALA A 202 9.29 5.15 12.57
N GLN A 203 9.09 5.05 13.88
CA GLN A 203 10.06 5.47 14.90
C GLN A 203 11.41 4.72 14.85
N GLU A 204 11.43 3.51 14.28
CA GLU A 204 12.67 2.76 14.06
C GLU A 204 13.41 3.24 12.81
N MET A 205 12.75 4.03 11.96
CA MET A 205 13.29 4.57 10.71
C MET A 205 13.82 6.00 10.88
N ALA A 206 13.14 6.81 11.70
CA ALA A 206 13.54 8.16 12.03
C ALA A 206 12.92 8.59 13.38
N GLU A 207 13.70 9.25 14.25
CA GLU A 207 13.26 9.67 15.59
C GLU A 207 12.00 10.55 15.56
N ASP A 208 11.88 11.43 14.55
CA ASP A 208 10.76 12.35 14.38
C ASP A 208 9.58 11.78 13.59
N ALA A 209 9.62 10.51 13.20
CA ALA A 209 8.64 9.92 12.29
C ALA A 209 7.26 9.69 12.91
N GLY A 210 7.14 9.81 14.23
CA GLY A 210 5.90 9.52 14.96
C GLY A 210 5.63 8.02 15.07
N GLY A 211 4.50 7.68 15.69
CA GLY A 211 4.15 6.29 16.02
C GLY A 211 3.46 5.50 14.91
N ALA A 212 3.63 5.83 13.63
CA ALA A 212 2.97 5.12 12.54
C ALA A 212 3.62 3.76 12.25
N LEU A 213 2.81 2.75 11.86
CA LEU A 213 3.27 1.50 11.28
C LEU A 213 3.29 1.63 9.77
N MET A 214 4.47 1.48 9.16
CA MET A 214 4.65 1.46 7.72
C MET A 214 4.46 0.03 7.21
N ILE A 215 3.54 -0.16 6.26
CA ILE A 215 3.25 -1.46 5.65
C ILE A 215 3.35 -1.33 4.13
N GLN A 216 4.29 -2.06 3.58
CA GLN A 216 4.54 -2.16 2.15
C GLN A 216 3.91 -3.43 1.60
N ALA A 217 3.21 -3.33 0.47
CA ALA A 217 2.73 -4.49 -0.26
C ALA A 217 3.74 -4.93 -1.33
N GLY A 218 3.83 -6.24 -1.54
CA GLY A 218 4.45 -6.81 -2.72
C GLY A 218 3.63 -6.56 -3.98
N THR A 219 4.08 -7.06 -5.12
CA THR A 219 3.26 -7.03 -6.33
C THR A 219 2.20 -8.13 -6.27
N ALA A 220 0.93 -7.75 -6.51
CA ALA A 220 -0.17 -8.70 -6.36
C ALA A 220 -0.29 -9.66 -7.56
N THR A 221 -0.05 -9.20 -8.79
CA THR A 221 -0.31 -10.00 -10.00
C THR A 221 0.74 -9.87 -11.10
N SER A 222 1.73 -8.98 -10.95
CA SER A 222 2.75 -8.75 -11.97
C SER A 222 3.68 -9.94 -12.16
N THR A 223 4.03 -10.21 -13.41
CA THR A 223 5.10 -11.18 -13.76
C THR A 223 6.50 -10.59 -13.58
N ARG A 224 6.61 -9.29 -13.30
CA ARG A 224 7.87 -8.58 -13.08
C ARG A 224 8.24 -8.62 -11.60
N LEU A 225 8.80 -9.73 -11.18
CA LEU A 225 9.25 -9.93 -9.81
C LEU A 225 10.56 -9.19 -9.56
N ARG A 226 10.73 -8.67 -8.35
CA ARG A 226 12.00 -8.13 -7.84
C ARG A 226 12.53 -9.05 -6.74
N ASN A 227 13.84 -9.29 -6.75
CA ASN A 227 14.53 -10.13 -5.75
C ASN A 227 13.93 -11.55 -5.60
N ALA A 228 13.31 -12.09 -6.64
CA ALA A 228 12.63 -13.39 -6.63
C ALA A 228 11.50 -13.52 -5.56
N GLU A 229 10.98 -12.40 -5.04
CA GLU A 229 9.81 -12.46 -4.18
C GLU A 229 8.56 -12.81 -5.01
N PRO A 230 7.77 -13.82 -4.60
CA PRO A 230 6.57 -14.21 -5.30
C PRO A 230 5.49 -13.11 -5.18
N GLN A 231 4.47 -13.19 -6.03
CA GLN A 231 3.33 -12.30 -5.93
C GLN A 231 2.69 -12.44 -4.55
N SER A 232 2.33 -11.30 -3.99
CA SER A 232 1.78 -11.25 -2.65
C SER A 232 0.95 -9.99 -2.42
N PHE A 233 0.10 -10.03 -1.41
CA PHE A 233 -0.63 -8.89 -0.90
C PHE A 233 -0.83 -9.03 0.61
N ASN A 234 -1.20 -7.94 1.26
CA ASN A 234 -1.40 -7.93 2.70
C ASN A 234 -2.87 -8.12 3.05
N TRP A 235 -3.13 -8.87 4.12
CA TRP A 235 -4.42 -9.00 4.76
C TRP A 235 -4.29 -8.50 6.19
N LEU A 236 -5.05 -7.46 6.54
CA LEU A 236 -4.99 -6.83 7.84
C LEU A 236 -6.30 -7.05 8.61
N HIS A 237 -6.18 -7.35 9.90
CA HIS A 237 -7.24 -7.18 10.88
C HIS A 237 -6.90 -5.98 11.74
N VAL A 238 -7.68 -4.92 11.64
CA VAL A 238 -7.47 -3.69 12.41
C VAL A 238 -8.46 -3.67 13.58
N HIS A 239 -7.93 -3.78 14.80
CA HIS A 239 -8.67 -3.77 16.05
C HIS A 239 -8.57 -2.38 16.69
N ARG A 240 -9.27 -1.39 16.12
CA ARG A 240 -9.06 0.02 16.51
C ARG A 240 -7.57 0.38 16.47
N HIS A 241 -7.15 1.43 17.19
CA HIS A 241 -5.78 1.95 17.12
C HIS A 241 -4.77 1.24 18.05
N ASP A 242 -5.14 0.14 18.67
CA ASP A 242 -4.31 -0.54 19.68
C ASP A 242 -3.72 -1.88 19.23
N ARG A 243 -4.32 -2.52 18.20
CA ARG A 243 -3.85 -3.82 17.72
C ARG A 243 -4.10 -4.00 16.22
N ILE A 244 -3.10 -4.53 15.54
CA ILE A 244 -3.16 -4.91 14.12
C ILE A 244 -2.60 -6.32 13.96
N GLU A 245 -3.31 -7.15 13.20
CA GLU A 245 -2.78 -8.41 12.70
C GLU A 245 -2.47 -8.24 11.21
N LEU A 246 -1.23 -8.44 10.84
CA LEU A 246 -0.75 -8.41 9.46
C LEU A 246 -0.43 -9.82 9.00
N GLN A 247 -1.18 -10.31 8.02
CA GLN A 247 -0.96 -11.56 7.33
C GLN A 247 -0.51 -11.26 5.91
N VAL A 248 0.67 -11.71 5.51
CA VAL A 248 1.07 -11.70 4.11
C VAL A 248 0.44 -12.89 3.42
N VAL A 249 -0.21 -12.65 2.28
CA VAL A 249 -0.81 -13.70 1.44
C VAL A 249 0.05 -13.83 0.19
N VAL A 250 0.57 -15.03 -0.07
CA VAL A 250 1.61 -15.30 -1.06
C VAL A 250 1.14 -16.29 -2.11
N TRP A 251 1.49 -16.06 -3.37
CA TRP A 251 1.28 -17.00 -4.47
C TRP A 251 2.32 -18.13 -4.41
N ASP A 252 1.87 -19.38 -4.28
CA ASP A 252 2.73 -20.56 -4.17
C ASP A 252 3.03 -21.25 -5.52
N GLY A 253 2.58 -20.62 -6.62
CA GLY A 253 2.64 -21.19 -7.97
C GLY A 253 1.33 -21.77 -8.44
N ALA A 254 0.37 -22.06 -7.55
CA ALA A 254 -0.94 -22.65 -7.84
C ALA A 254 -2.11 -21.89 -7.21
N ALA A 255 -1.92 -21.32 -6.00
CA ALA A 255 -2.96 -20.60 -5.27
C ALA A 255 -2.34 -19.56 -4.32
N PHE A 256 -3.15 -18.63 -3.86
CA PHE A 256 -2.77 -17.76 -2.75
C PHE A 256 -2.87 -18.49 -1.42
N ARG A 257 -1.78 -18.45 -0.62
CA ARG A 257 -1.66 -19.07 0.69
C ARG A 257 -1.28 -18.05 1.75
N ARG A 258 -1.61 -18.36 2.99
CA ARG A 258 -1.14 -17.57 4.13
C ARG A 258 0.38 -17.77 4.28
N GLY A 259 1.12 -16.67 4.24
CA GLY A 259 2.56 -16.61 4.48
C GLY A 259 2.86 -16.18 5.93
N SER A 260 3.73 -15.16 6.08
CA SER A 260 4.08 -14.62 7.41
C SER A 260 2.88 -13.97 8.09
N HIS A 261 2.83 -14.07 9.40
CA HIS A 261 1.84 -13.44 10.25
C HIS A 261 2.53 -12.70 11.40
N VAL A 262 2.20 -11.42 11.59
CA VAL A 262 2.74 -10.60 12.68
C VAL A 262 1.60 -9.84 13.32
N GLU A 263 1.55 -9.85 14.65
CA GLU A 263 0.69 -9.00 15.43
C GLU A 263 1.47 -7.80 15.96
N TYR A 264 0.88 -6.62 15.85
CA TYR A 264 1.42 -5.38 16.38
C TYR A 264 0.48 -4.83 17.43
N ALA A 265 1.04 -4.38 18.55
CA ALA A 265 0.33 -3.63 19.58
C ALA A 265 0.88 -2.19 19.63
N PHE A 266 -0.02 -1.22 19.79
CA PHE A 266 0.35 0.17 19.98
C PHE A 266 0.67 0.42 21.46
N ARG A 267 1.93 0.72 21.79
CA ARG A 267 2.41 0.93 23.14
C ARG A 267 3.45 2.05 23.18
N PHE A 268 3.44 2.86 24.23
CA PHE A 268 4.43 3.95 24.42
C PHE A 268 4.57 4.86 23.21
N ALA A 269 3.42 5.26 22.61
CA ALA A 269 3.31 6.10 21.42
C ALA A 269 3.87 5.51 20.12
N GLY A 270 3.98 4.17 20.02
CA GLY A 270 4.41 3.49 18.80
C GLY A 270 3.96 2.04 18.70
N TRP A 271 4.12 1.46 17.50
CA TRP A 271 3.81 0.08 17.24
C TRP A 271 4.99 -0.84 17.60
N GLN A 272 4.69 -1.94 18.23
CA GLN A 272 5.65 -2.99 18.58
C GLN A 272 5.12 -4.34 18.11
N ALA A 273 5.96 -5.15 17.47
CA ALA A 273 5.63 -6.52 17.15
C ALA A 273 5.44 -7.30 18.46
N TRP A 274 4.28 -7.95 18.60
CA TRP A 274 3.92 -8.66 19.81
C TRP A 274 4.07 -10.18 19.66
N ASN A 275 3.63 -10.69 18.50
CA ASN A 275 3.67 -12.11 18.17
C ASN A 275 4.09 -12.26 16.71
N VAL A 276 5.22 -12.93 16.48
CA VAL A 276 5.72 -13.22 15.15
C VAL A 276 5.65 -14.74 15.00
N ALA A 277 4.65 -15.23 14.27
CA ALA A 277 4.64 -16.62 13.88
C ALA A 277 5.63 -16.79 12.73
N ASP A 278 6.62 -17.68 12.90
CA ASP A 278 7.61 -17.99 11.87
C ASP A 278 6.92 -18.36 10.55
N PRO A 279 7.29 -17.71 9.43
CA PRO A 279 6.78 -18.11 8.13
C PRO A 279 7.32 -19.49 7.75
N PRO A 280 6.55 -20.29 7.03
CA PRO A 280 7.17 -21.32 6.22
C PRO A 280 8.18 -20.61 5.30
N THR A 281 9.40 -21.09 5.24
CA THR A 281 10.61 -20.51 4.64
C THR A 281 10.35 -19.89 3.25
N ILE A 282 9.93 -18.65 3.19
CA ILE A 282 9.86 -17.85 1.97
C ILE A 282 10.41 -16.47 2.35
N GLY A 283 11.59 -16.16 1.84
CA GLY A 283 12.30 -14.88 1.89
C GLY A 283 12.11 -14.05 3.16
N ALA A 284 13.11 -14.00 4.00
CA ALA A 284 13.10 -13.27 5.26
C ALA A 284 12.47 -11.88 5.12
N LEU A 285 11.49 -11.55 5.96
CA LEU A 285 11.18 -10.18 6.33
C LEU A 285 12.49 -9.56 6.84
N ALA A 286 13.18 -8.81 5.98
CA ALA A 286 14.44 -8.18 6.33
C ALA A 286 14.14 -7.11 7.38
N GLY A 287 14.67 -7.29 8.60
CA GLY A 287 14.66 -6.23 9.60
C GLY A 287 14.39 -6.65 11.04
N GLN A 288 15.01 -7.76 11.53
CA GLN A 288 15.27 -7.84 12.95
C GLN A 288 16.75 -7.56 13.20
N PRO A 289 17.13 -6.56 14.00
CA PRO A 289 18.47 -6.50 14.56
C PRO A 289 18.64 -7.71 15.47
N ALA A 290 19.67 -8.52 15.21
CA ALA A 290 20.08 -9.58 16.12
C ALA A 290 20.41 -8.96 17.48
N HIS A 291 19.59 -9.22 18.49
CA HIS A 291 19.99 -9.00 19.86
C HIS A 291 21.12 -9.99 20.17
N HIS A 292 22.37 -9.55 20.04
CA HIS A 292 23.49 -10.22 20.68
C HIS A 292 23.32 -10.05 22.20
N GLY A 293 22.81 -11.09 22.82
CA GLY A 293 22.96 -11.27 24.27
C GLY A 293 24.42 -11.38 24.60
N ALA A 294 24.94 -10.39 25.28
CA ALA A 294 26.24 -10.50 25.94
C ALA A 294 26.06 -11.37 27.20
N VAL A 295 26.86 -12.42 27.29
CA VAL A 295 27.20 -13.11 28.55
C VAL A 295 28.27 -12.27 29.25
#